data_616284dc87fa3c32a03350c6ca7a4a0e
#
_entry.id   616284dc87fa3c32a03350c6ca7a4a0e
#
_cell.length_a   1.000
_cell.length_b   1.000
_cell.length_c   1.000
_cell.angle_alpha   90.00
_cell.angle_beta   90.00
_cell.angle_gamma   90.00
#
_symmetry.space_group_name_H-M   'P 1'
#
loop_
_entity.id
_entity.type
_entity.pdbx_description
1 polymer ?
#
loop_
_entity_poly.entity_id
_entity_poly.type
_entity_poly.pdbx_seq_one_letter_code
_entity_poly.pdbx_strand_id
1 'polypeptide(L)'
;MENYLFEKMSVPKAYMKLALPVVLSMIVSLVYNMVDTYFIALTGVQELVAGVSLVAPMFTLMIAFGDIFGLGGSSAISRLLGEKKDNEAKKTCAFCIWISLVFGLCISAILLLFRTQILGLLGVGKDTYQYANAYYTWIAIGAVSIIFSMVPSNILRTEGLAVQSMAGSIIGSIVNIIFDPIFIFGLNQGAAGAAMATVLGNIIADIYYVYAVMKKSKRLTCSPSHMKVTGRRIRDILMIGIPASITNIMQTFMMVMTNNFLLTYGTDKVAAMGIALKVNMITALVLVGFAFGGQPLVGYNYGAKNEKRLKNILKFAYLFEMGLGLLFTILRS
;
A
#
# COMPACT_ATOMS: atom_id res chain seq x y z
N MET A 1 7.41 19.59 -19.21
CA MET A 1 6.76 19.88 -17.90
C MET A 1 7.26 18.99 -16.78
N GLU A 2 7.60 17.72 -17.05
CA GLU A 2 8.05 16.73 -16.05
C GLU A 2 9.41 17.09 -15.42
N ASN A 3 10.37 17.53 -16.23
CA ASN A 3 11.66 17.99 -15.72
C ASN A 3 11.55 19.27 -14.87
N TYR A 4 10.55 20.11 -15.13
CA TYR A 4 10.34 21.31 -14.36
C TYR A 4 10.00 21.00 -12.88
N LEU A 5 9.14 19.99 -12.64
CA LEU A 5 8.78 19.57 -11.28
C LEU A 5 10.02 19.11 -10.49
N PHE A 6 10.81 18.21 -11.08
CA PHE A 6 11.93 17.57 -10.40
C PHE A 6 13.19 18.44 -10.36
N GLU A 7 13.42 19.30 -11.37
CA GLU A 7 14.67 20.04 -11.53
C GLU A 7 14.56 21.52 -11.13
N LYS A 8 13.47 22.21 -11.48
CA LYS A 8 13.37 23.68 -11.43
C LYS A 8 12.39 24.22 -10.39
N MET A 9 11.30 23.50 -10.10
CA MET A 9 10.29 23.94 -9.14
C MET A 9 10.93 24.09 -7.73
N SER A 10 10.52 25.09 -6.94
CA SER A 10 10.99 25.22 -5.56
C SER A 10 10.73 23.95 -4.76
N VAL A 11 11.67 23.58 -3.90
CA VAL A 11 11.64 22.31 -3.17
C VAL A 11 10.33 22.09 -2.39
N PRO A 12 9.84 23.07 -1.60
CA PRO A 12 8.58 22.91 -0.88
C PRO A 12 7.40 22.62 -1.80
N LYS A 13 7.27 23.37 -2.91
CA LYS A 13 6.17 23.19 -3.88
C LYS A 13 6.25 21.84 -4.58
N ALA A 14 7.45 21.40 -4.99
CA ALA A 14 7.66 20.12 -5.64
C ALA A 14 7.33 18.94 -4.69
N TYR A 15 7.81 19.03 -3.45
CA TYR A 15 7.55 18.04 -2.41
C TYR A 15 6.05 17.91 -2.11
N MET A 16 5.38 19.04 -1.82
CA MET A 16 3.95 19.03 -1.52
C MET A 16 3.09 18.54 -2.70
N LYS A 17 3.46 18.90 -3.93
CA LYS A 17 2.74 18.46 -5.13
C LYS A 17 2.78 16.94 -5.34
N LEU A 18 3.84 16.28 -4.88
CA LEU A 18 3.98 14.83 -4.94
C LEU A 18 3.41 14.15 -3.68
N ALA A 19 3.66 14.71 -2.50
CA ALA A 19 3.33 14.07 -1.24
C ALA A 19 1.85 14.24 -0.84
N LEU A 20 1.26 15.41 -1.06
CA LEU A 20 -0.13 15.66 -0.65
C LEU A 20 -1.15 14.68 -1.25
N PRO A 21 -1.09 14.35 -2.56
CA PRO A 21 -1.97 13.31 -3.11
C PRO A 21 -1.79 11.94 -2.45
N VAL A 22 -0.55 11.59 -2.04
CA VAL A 22 -0.27 10.31 -1.36
C VAL A 22 -0.90 10.30 0.03
N VAL A 23 -0.74 11.38 0.79
CA VAL A 23 -1.37 11.54 2.11
C VAL A 23 -2.89 11.45 1.99
N LEU A 24 -3.49 12.15 1.01
CA LEU A 24 -4.93 12.07 0.77
C LEU A 24 -5.38 10.64 0.42
N SER A 25 -4.62 9.92 -0.41
CA SER A 25 -4.90 8.51 -0.69
C SER A 25 -4.92 7.65 0.57
N MET A 26 -3.95 7.87 1.46
CA MET A 26 -3.85 7.11 2.71
C MET A 26 -5.00 7.44 3.67
N ILE A 27 -5.42 8.71 3.74
CA ILE A 27 -6.59 9.12 4.53
C ILE A 27 -7.86 8.47 3.97
N VAL A 28 -8.06 8.48 2.65
CA VAL A 28 -9.21 7.82 2.02
C VAL A 28 -9.19 6.32 2.28
N SER A 29 -8.01 5.69 2.21
CA SER A 29 -7.86 4.27 2.54
C SER A 29 -8.18 3.97 4.01
N LEU A 30 -7.83 4.86 4.93
CA LEU A 30 -8.22 4.73 6.33
C LEU A 30 -9.75 4.81 6.50
N VAL A 31 -10.38 5.79 5.84
CA VAL A 31 -11.84 5.97 5.90
C VAL A 31 -12.56 4.74 5.36
N TYR A 32 -12.17 4.23 4.19
CA TYR A 32 -12.85 3.06 3.66
C TYR A 32 -12.66 1.82 4.55
N ASN A 33 -11.48 1.60 5.14
CA ASN A 33 -11.28 0.51 6.10
C ASN A 33 -12.19 0.62 7.33
N MET A 34 -12.44 1.86 7.81
CA MET A 34 -13.37 2.09 8.91
C MET A 34 -14.81 1.79 8.49
N VAL A 35 -15.21 2.18 7.28
CA VAL A 35 -16.55 1.93 6.73
C VAL A 35 -16.78 0.43 6.50
N ASP A 36 -15.81 -0.29 5.94
CA ASP A 36 -15.85 -1.75 5.78
C ASP A 36 -16.02 -2.45 7.13
N THR A 37 -15.21 -2.08 8.12
CA THR A 37 -15.35 -2.60 9.50
C THR A 37 -16.71 -2.30 10.10
N TYR A 38 -17.28 -1.12 9.84
CA TYR A 38 -18.61 -0.72 10.30
C TYR A 38 -19.70 -1.60 9.67
N PHE A 39 -19.67 -1.84 8.36
CA PHE A 39 -20.64 -2.73 7.70
C PHE A 39 -20.53 -4.18 8.19
N ILE A 40 -19.32 -4.66 8.42
CA ILE A 40 -19.09 -5.99 9.01
C ILE A 40 -19.72 -6.06 10.43
N ALA A 41 -19.50 -5.03 11.26
CA ALA A 41 -20.08 -4.97 12.60
C ALA A 41 -21.61 -4.88 12.60
N LEU A 42 -22.22 -4.21 11.61
CA LEU A 42 -23.67 -4.11 11.44
C LEU A 42 -24.36 -5.47 11.17
N THR A 43 -23.62 -6.51 10.78
CA THR A 43 -24.19 -7.86 10.66
C THR A 43 -24.70 -8.41 12.00
N GLY A 44 -24.22 -7.87 13.12
CA GLY A 44 -24.55 -8.32 14.47
C GLY A 44 -24.03 -9.71 14.85
N VAL A 45 -23.26 -10.35 13.97
CA VAL A 45 -22.70 -11.69 14.17
C VAL A 45 -21.28 -11.57 14.70
N GLN A 46 -21.09 -11.85 15.99
CA GLN A 46 -19.78 -11.69 16.65
C GLN A 46 -18.70 -12.62 16.05
N GLU A 47 -19.06 -13.83 15.71
CA GLU A 47 -18.17 -14.83 15.10
C GLU A 47 -17.69 -14.40 13.71
N LEU A 48 -18.52 -13.68 12.96
CA LEU A 48 -18.17 -13.10 11.67
C LEU A 48 -17.14 -11.98 11.85
N VAL A 49 -17.39 -11.04 12.76
CA VAL A 49 -16.46 -9.94 13.07
C VAL A 49 -15.12 -10.47 13.53
N ALA A 50 -15.13 -11.47 14.43
CA ALA A 50 -13.92 -12.11 14.91
C ALA A 50 -13.18 -12.85 13.79
N GLY A 51 -13.90 -13.61 12.95
CA GLY A 51 -13.32 -14.34 11.82
C GLY A 51 -12.62 -13.42 10.81
N VAL A 52 -13.24 -12.31 10.42
CA VAL A 52 -12.63 -11.30 9.54
C VAL A 52 -11.40 -10.67 10.19
N SER A 53 -11.49 -10.33 11.48
CA SER A 53 -10.37 -9.70 12.22
C SER A 53 -9.15 -10.61 12.30
N LEU A 54 -9.35 -11.93 12.45
CA LEU A 54 -8.25 -12.91 12.46
C LEU A 54 -7.54 -13.01 11.10
N VAL A 55 -8.24 -12.78 10.00
CA VAL A 55 -7.69 -12.85 8.64
C VAL A 55 -7.12 -11.51 8.17
N ALA A 56 -7.49 -10.38 8.77
CA ALA A 56 -7.03 -9.05 8.38
C ALA A 56 -5.50 -8.90 8.21
N PRO A 57 -4.62 -9.54 9.03
CA PRO A 57 -3.17 -9.50 8.81
C PRO A 57 -2.72 -10.00 7.43
N MET A 58 -3.49 -10.88 6.78
CA MET A 58 -3.17 -11.38 5.44
C MET A 58 -3.22 -10.28 4.38
N PHE A 59 -4.17 -9.35 4.50
CA PHE A 59 -4.25 -8.19 3.60
C PHE A 59 -2.99 -7.30 3.73
N THR A 60 -2.55 -7.03 4.96
CA THR A 60 -1.31 -6.27 5.21
C THR A 60 -0.07 -6.97 4.66
N LEU A 61 -0.03 -8.30 4.78
CA LEU A 61 1.06 -9.10 4.21
C LEU A 61 1.12 -8.99 2.67
N MET A 62 -0.03 -8.97 1.99
CA MET A 62 -0.09 -8.79 0.54
C MET A 62 0.38 -7.39 0.11
N ILE A 63 0.02 -6.35 0.86
CA ILE A 63 0.56 -5.00 0.64
C ILE A 63 2.09 -5.01 0.77
N ALA A 64 2.63 -5.64 1.83
CA ALA A 64 4.06 -5.76 2.03
C ALA A 64 4.76 -6.48 0.85
N PHE A 65 4.17 -7.53 0.31
CA PHE A 65 4.67 -8.21 -0.88
C PHE A 65 4.62 -7.32 -2.14
N GLY A 66 3.56 -6.54 -2.30
CA GLY A 66 3.45 -5.57 -3.39
C GLY A 66 4.51 -4.46 -3.32
N ASP A 67 4.84 -4.02 -2.12
CA ASP A 67 5.85 -2.98 -1.87
C ASP A 67 7.27 -3.41 -2.27
N ILE A 68 7.57 -4.72 -2.31
CA ILE A 68 8.86 -5.20 -2.82
C ILE A 68 9.12 -4.64 -4.23
N PHE A 69 8.15 -4.77 -5.11
CA PHE A 69 8.27 -4.30 -6.50
C PHE A 69 7.75 -2.87 -6.67
N GLY A 70 6.81 -2.43 -5.83
CA GLY A 70 6.24 -1.08 -5.86
C GLY A 70 7.24 -0.02 -5.40
N LEU A 71 7.71 -0.09 -4.15
CA LEU A 71 8.69 0.85 -3.60
C LEU A 71 10.09 0.62 -4.17
N GLY A 72 10.51 -0.64 -4.31
CA GLY A 72 11.79 -0.97 -4.92
C GLY A 72 11.87 -0.52 -6.38
N GLY A 73 10.82 -0.81 -7.16
CA GLY A 73 10.72 -0.42 -8.56
C GLY A 73 10.67 1.09 -8.75
N SER A 74 9.82 1.80 -7.99
CA SER A 74 9.70 3.26 -8.07
C SER A 74 11.01 3.95 -7.72
N SER A 75 11.76 3.47 -6.74
CA SER A 75 13.08 3.99 -6.39
C SER A 75 14.08 3.81 -7.54
N ALA A 76 14.15 2.62 -8.13
CA ALA A 76 15.03 2.34 -9.27
C ALA A 76 14.67 3.19 -10.49
N ILE A 77 13.37 3.28 -10.83
CA ILE A 77 12.86 4.08 -11.95
C ILE A 77 13.14 5.56 -11.74
N SER A 78 12.89 6.11 -10.55
CA SER A 78 13.17 7.53 -10.26
C SER A 78 14.64 7.88 -10.50
N ARG A 79 15.57 7.01 -10.06
CA ARG A 79 17.01 7.19 -10.31
C ARG A 79 17.34 7.15 -11.81
N LEU A 80 16.78 6.21 -12.54
CA LEU A 80 16.99 6.09 -13.99
C LEU A 80 16.48 7.30 -14.76
N LEU A 81 15.32 7.83 -14.37
CA LEU A 81 14.77 9.05 -14.95
C LEU A 81 15.66 10.27 -14.66
N GLY A 82 16.26 10.34 -13.45
CA GLY A 82 17.27 11.34 -13.11
C GLY A 82 18.54 11.23 -13.93
N GLU A 83 19.01 9.99 -14.19
CA GLU A 83 20.13 9.69 -15.07
C GLU A 83 19.81 9.92 -16.57
N LYS A 84 18.58 10.29 -16.93
CA LYS A 84 18.07 10.43 -18.30
C LYS A 84 18.13 9.11 -19.11
N LYS A 85 18.06 7.98 -18.42
CA LYS A 85 18.05 6.62 -19.01
C LYS A 85 16.62 6.12 -19.21
N ASP A 86 15.83 6.85 -20.00
CA ASP A 86 14.40 6.59 -20.20
C ASP A 86 14.10 5.16 -20.69
N ASN A 87 14.97 4.58 -21.55
CA ASN A 87 14.80 3.22 -22.04
C ASN A 87 14.96 2.16 -20.92
N GLU A 88 15.92 2.35 -20.03
CA GLU A 88 16.09 1.47 -18.87
C GLU A 88 14.93 1.64 -17.86
N ALA A 89 14.43 2.87 -17.69
CA ALA A 89 13.24 3.14 -16.87
C ALA A 89 12.01 2.42 -17.43
N LYS A 90 11.78 2.43 -18.76
CA LYS A 90 10.71 1.67 -19.43
C LYS A 90 10.82 0.18 -19.17
N LYS A 91 12.01 -0.39 -19.33
CA LYS A 91 12.24 -1.82 -19.09
C LYS A 91 11.98 -2.18 -17.62
N THR A 92 12.46 -1.36 -16.69
CA THR A 92 12.27 -1.58 -15.25
C THR A 92 10.79 -1.51 -14.88
N CYS A 93 10.05 -0.54 -15.45
CA CYS A 93 8.60 -0.42 -15.25
C CYS A 93 7.86 -1.68 -15.73
N ALA A 94 8.07 -2.08 -17.00
CA ALA A 94 7.45 -3.28 -17.55
C ALA A 94 7.78 -4.53 -16.72
N PHE A 95 9.04 -4.69 -16.31
CA PHE A 95 9.46 -5.80 -15.45
C PHE A 95 8.69 -5.81 -14.12
N CYS A 96 8.64 -4.67 -13.39
CA CYS A 96 7.95 -4.60 -12.11
C CYS A 96 6.46 -4.92 -12.23
N ILE A 97 5.80 -4.43 -13.28
CA ILE A 97 4.37 -4.69 -13.55
C ILE A 97 4.13 -6.19 -13.80
N TRP A 98 4.89 -6.82 -14.67
CA TRP A 98 4.67 -8.22 -15.00
C TRP A 98 5.13 -9.18 -13.91
N ILE A 99 6.26 -8.89 -13.26
CA ILE A 99 6.73 -9.76 -12.17
C ILE A 99 5.78 -9.71 -10.98
N SER A 100 5.14 -8.56 -10.69
CA SER A 100 4.15 -8.47 -9.62
C SER A 100 2.89 -9.28 -9.91
N LEU A 101 2.46 -9.37 -11.17
CA LEU A 101 1.36 -10.25 -11.58
C LEU A 101 1.72 -11.73 -11.36
N VAL A 102 2.89 -12.15 -11.85
CA VAL A 102 3.35 -13.53 -11.69
C VAL A 102 3.54 -13.86 -10.20
N PHE A 103 4.17 -12.97 -9.46
CA PHE A 103 4.39 -13.13 -8.02
C PHE A 103 3.06 -13.20 -7.27
N GLY A 104 2.10 -12.32 -7.60
CA GLY A 104 0.75 -12.33 -7.04
C GLY A 104 0.01 -13.64 -7.31
N LEU A 105 0.11 -14.18 -8.54
CA LEU A 105 -0.45 -15.50 -8.89
C LEU A 105 0.19 -16.62 -8.06
N CYS A 106 1.51 -16.62 -7.90
CA CYS A 106 2.20 -17.60 -7.07
C CYS A 106 1.75 -17.51 -5.60
N ILE A 107 1.69 -16.30 -5.05
CA ILE A 107 1.20 -16.08 -3.68
C ILE A 107 -0.26 -16.53 -3.53
N SER A 108 -1.14 -16.16 -4.46
CA SER A 108 -2.54 -16.60 -4.46
C SER A 108 -2.65 -18.13 -4.45
N ALA A 109 -1.90 -18.82 -5.32
CA ALA A 109 -1.87 -20.27 -5.37
C ALA A 109 -1.38 -20.89 -4.05
N ILE A 110 -0.30 -20.35 -3.46
CA ILE A 110 0.23 -20.81 -2.17
C ILE A 110 -0.82 -20.62 -1.07
N LEU A 111 -1.46 -19.45 -1.00
CA LEU A 111 -2.49 -19.16 -0.01
C LEU A 111 -3.69 -20.10 -0.12
N LEU A 112 -4.13 -20.41 -1.33
CA LEU A 112 -5.25 -21.34 -1.56
C LEU A 112 -4.87 -22.79 -1.25
N LEU A 113 -3.67 -23.23 -1.62
CA LEU A 113 -3.19 -24.58 -1.36
C LEU A 113 -2.99 -24.86 0.14
N PHE A 114 -2.43 -23.90 0.87
CA PHE A 114 -2.15 -24.03 2.31
C PHE A 114 -3.22 -23.38 3.19
N ARG A 115 -4.43 -23.20 2.68
CA ARG A 115 -5.53 -22.49 3.35
C ARG A 115 -5.78 -22.96 4.78
N THR A 116 -5.92 -24.27 4.97
CA THR A 116 -6.25 -24.85 6.29
C THR A 116 -5.11 -24.61 7.30
N GLN A 117 -3.88 -24.77 6.87
CA GLN A 117 -2.69 -24.56 7.71
C GLN A 117 -2.56 -23.09 8.13
N ILE A 118 -2.78 -22.19 7.17
CA ILE A 118 -2.68 -20.73 7.42
C ILE A 118 -3.80 -20.27 8.34
N LEU A 119 -5.05 -20.72 8.14
CA LEU A 119 -6.15 -20.40 9.05
C LEU A 119 -5.88 -20.93 10.47
N GLY A 120 -5.28 -22.11 10.60
CA GLY A 120 -4.83 -22.64 11.89
C GLY A 120 -3.76 -21.77 12.55
N LEU A 121 -2.76 -21.30 11.79
CA LEU A 121 -1.73 -20.38 12.27
C LEU A 121 -2.29 -19.02 12.69
N LEU A 122 -3.36 -18.55 12.05
CA LEU A 122 -4.06 -17.32 12.42
C LEU A 122 -4.93 -17.46 13.66
N GLY A 123 -5.00 -18.66 14.26
CA GLY A 123 -5.78 -18.91 15.47
C GLY A 123 -7.29 -19.01 15.23
N VAL A 124 -7.71 -19.38 14.02
CA VAL A 124 -9.13 -19.53 13.68
C VAL A 124 -9.71 -20.75 14.39
N GLY A 125 -10.66 -20.51 15.32
CA GLY A 125 -11.38 -21.55 16.06
C GLY A 125 -12.57 -22.12 15.27
N LYS A 126 -13.20 -23.18 15.82
CA LYS A 126 -14.34 -23.86 15.17
C LYS A 126 -15.49 -22.89 14.89
N ASP A 127 -15.82 -22.02 15.83
CA ASP A 127 -16.98 -21.10 15.72
C ASP A 127 -16.76 -19.99 14.68
N THR A 128 -15.52 -19.56 14.49
CA THR A 128 -15.17 -18.51 13.53
C THR A 128 -14.76 -19.05 12.17
N TYR A 129 -14.53 -20.38 12.05
CA TYR A 129 -13.95 -21.01 10.85
C TYR A 129 -14.74 -20.73 9.58
N GLN A 130 -16.05 -20.85 9.63
CA GLN A 130 -16.91 -20.65 8.46
C GLN A 130 -16.72 -19.24 7.88
N TYR A 131 -16.75 -18.21 8.71
CA TYR A 131 -16.64 -16.81 8.30
C TYR A 131 -15.21 -16.44 7.90
N ALA A 132 -14.23 -16.87 8.70
CA ALA A 132 -12.81 -16.66 8.41
C ALA A 132 -12.40 -17.31 7.08
N ASN A 133 -12.84 -18.55 6.84
CA ASN A 133 -12.55 -19.28 5.61
C ASN A 133 -13.21 -18.64 4.39
N ALA A 134 -14.44 -18.14 4.51
CA ALA A 134 -15.14 -17.45 3.44
C ALA A 134 -14.43 -16.15 3.05
N TYR A 135 -14.10 -15.31 4.04
CA TYR A 135 -13.34 -14.07 3.84
C TYR A 135 -11.94 -14.36 3.26
N TYR A 136 -11.20 -15.29 3.88
CA TYR A 136 -9.86 -15.67 3.47
C TYR A 136 -9.80 -16.12 2.01
N THR A 137 -10.74 -16.95 1.57
CA THR A 137 -10.74 -17.50 0.21
C THR A 137 -10.78 -16.39 -0.83
N TRP A 138 -11.66 -15.39 -0.65
CA TRP A 138 -11.76 -14.27 -1.57
C TRP A 138 -10.54 -13.35 -1.51
N ILE A 139 -10.01 -13.09 -0.32
CA ILE A 139 -8.75 -12.33 -0.18
C ILE A 139 -7.58 -13.07 -0.84
N ALA A 140 -7.50 -14.39 -0.69
CA ALA A 140 -6.45 -15.21 -1.34
C ALA A 140 -6.56 -15.18 -2.87
N ILE A 141 -7.78 -15.25 -3.43
CA ILE A 141 -8.02 -15.07 -4.87
C ILE A 141 -7.62 -13.66 -5.30
N GLY A 142 -8.00 -12.65 -4.53
CA GLY A 142 -7.71 -11.25 -4.78
C GLY A 142 -6.24 -10.84 -4.54
N ALA A 143 -5.40 -11.74 -4.00
CA ALA A 143 -3.99 -11.45 -3.72
C ALA A 143 -3.25 -10.93 -4.95
N VAL A 144 -3.59 -11.42 -6.13
CA VAL A 144 -3.01 -10.97 -7.41
C VAL A 144 -3.23 -9.46 -7.59
N SER A 145 -4.48 -9.01 -7.44
CA SER A 145 -4.86 -7.62 -7.61
C SER A 145 -4.27 -6.74 -6.50
N ILE A 146 -4.37 -7.17 -5.24
CA ILE A 146 -3.86 -6.43 -4.07
C ILE A 146 -2.34 -6.18 -4.19
N ILE A 147 -1.57 -7.22 -4.55
CA ILE A 147 -0.11 -7.11 -4.75
C ILE A 147 0.20 -6.24 -5.96
N PHE A 148 -0.54 -6.43 -7.06
CA PHE A 148 -0.34 -5.69 -8.29
C PHE A 148 -0.61 -4.19 -8.10
N SER A 149 -1.68 -3.80 -7.41
CA SER A 149 -2.06 -2.39 -7.17
C SER A 149 -0.92 -1.54 -6.62
N MET A 150 -0.07 -2.12 -5.77
CA MET A 150 1.05 -1.41 -5.16
C MET A 150 2.08 -0.96 -6.19
N VAL A 151 2.24 -1.70 -7.28
CA VAL A 151 3.29 -1.43 -8.28
C VAL A 151 2.96 -0.22 -9.15
N PRO A 152 1.89 -0.20 -9.96
CA PRO A 152 1.60 0.94 -10.83
C PRO A 152 1.27 2.20 -10.03
N SER A 153 0.66 2.10 -8.83
CA SER A 153 0.41 3.27 -7.99
C SER A 153 1.71 3.96 -7.55
N ASN A 154 2.73 3.20 -7.15
CA ASN A 154 4.04 3.74 -6.79
C ASN A 154 4.81 4.26 -8.02
N ILE A 155 4.74 3.56 -9.16
CA ILE A 155 5.45 3.91 -10.39
C ILE A 155 4.92 5.21 -11.00
N LEU A 156 3.61 5.44 -11.04
CA LEU A 156 3.01 6.69 -11.55
C LEU A 156 3.61 7.94 -10.88
N ARG A 157 3.92 7.86 -9.59
CA ARG A 157 4.53 8.97 -8.84
C ARG A 157 5.93 9.34 -9.33
N THR A 158 6.66 8.41 -9.93
CA THR A 158 8.03 8.63 -10.43
C THR A 158 8.10 9.61 -11.60
N GLU A 159 7.00 9.74 -12.35
CA GLU A 159 6.85 10.73 -13.42
C GLU A 159 6.11 12.01 -12.97
N GLY A 160 5.80 12.16 -11.68
CA GLY A 160 5.04 13.28 -11.17
C GLY A 160 3.53 13.13 -11.30
N LEU A 161 3.03 11.93 -11.67
CA LEU A 161 1.62 11.59 -11.84
C LEU A 161 0.99 11.17 -10.48
N ALA A 162 1.33 11.87 -9.39
CA ALA A 162 0.83 11.56 -8.05
C ALA A 162 -0.70 11.69 -7.94
N VAL A 163 -1.30 12.64 -8.67
CA VAL A 163 -2.77 12.80 -8.72
C VAL A 163 -3.44 11.59 -9.36
N GLN A 164 -2.84 11.00 -10.41
CA GLN A 164 -3.36 9.78 -11.05
C GLN A 164 -3.23 8.57 -10.10
N SER A 165 -2.12 8.48 -9.36
CA SER A 165 -1.97 7.46 -8.32
C SER A 165 -3.06 7.59 -7.26
N MET A 166 -3.32 8.80 -6.76
CA MET A 166 -4.40 9.08 -5.82
C MET A 166 -5.78 8.73 -6.40
N ALA A 167 -6.05 9.12 -7.64
CA ALA A 167 -7.34 8.87 -8.28
C ALA A 167 -7.67 7.37 -8.35
N GLY A 168 -6.69 6.53 -8.69
CA GLY A 168 -6.90 5.08 -8.69
C GLY A 168 -7.25 4.53 -7.32
N SER A 169 -6.54 4.97 -6.28
CA SER A 169 -6.84 4.59 -4.89
C SER A 169 -8.25 5.03 -4.45
N ILE A 170 -8.63 6.26 -4.78
CA ILE A 170 -9.98 6.80 -4.46
C ILE A 170 -11.06 6.01 -5.20
N ILE A 171 -10.88 5.73 -6.49
CA ILE A 171 -11.82 4.94 -7.28
C ILE A 171 -12.02 3.56 -6.64
N GLY A 172 -10.94 2.86 -6.29
CA GLY A 172 -11.02 1.56 -5.63
C GLY A 172 -11.75 1.62 -4.29
N SER A 173 -11.46 2.65 -3.47
CA SER A 173 -12.13 2.86 -2.19
C SER A 173 -13.62 3.15 -2.33
N ILE A 174 -14.01 3.98 -3.30
CA ILE A 174 -15.42 4.28 -3.57
C ILE A 174 -16.17 3.03 -4.02
N VAL A 175 -15.57 2.24 -4.91
CA VAL A 175 -16.16 0.96 -5.36
C VAL A 175 -16.35 0.02 -4.18
N ASN A 176 -15.35 -0.14 -3.32
CA ASN A 176 -15.46 -0.95 -2.12
C ASN A 176 -16.64 -0.49 -1.23
N ILE A 177 -16.71 0.79 -0.86
CA ILE A 177 -17.77 1.36 -0.01
C ILE A 177 -19.17 1.15 -0.61
N ILE A 178 -19.32 1.24 -1.94
CA ILE A 178 -20.62 1.03 -2.61
C ILE A 178 -20.99 -0.45 -2.61
N PHE A 179 -20.04 -1.35 -2.88
CA PHE A 179 -20.33 -2.77 -3.03
C PHE A 179 -20.35 -3.53 -1.71
N ASP A 180 -19.76 -3.03 -0.64
CA ASP A 180 -19.82 -3.63 0.69
C ASP A 180 -21.28 -3.91 1.13
N PRO A 181 -22.18 -2.94 1.24
CA PRO A 181 -23.55 -3.21 1.66
C PRO A 181 -24.33 -4.10 0.67
N ILE A 182 -24.01 -4.01 -0.63
CA ILE A 182 -24.65 -4.84 -1.66
C ILE A 182 -24.28 -6.30 -1.48
N PHE A 183 -23.01 -6.60 -1.27
CA PHE A 183 -22.55 -7.98 -1.15
C PHE A 183 -22.79 -8.56 0.25
N ILE A 184 -22.59 -7.75 1.31
CA ILE A 184 -22.77 -8.20 2.68
C ILE A 184 -24.26 -8.48 2.97
N PHE A 185 -25.12 -7.50 2.68
CA PHE A 185 -26.54 -7.55 3.03
C PHE A 185 -27.43 -7.91 1.84
N GLY A 186 -27.25 -7.27 0.67
CA GLY A 186 -28.08 -7.49 -0.50
C GLY A 186 -28.01 -8.91 -1.05
N LEU A 187 -26.81 -9.48 -1.13
CA LEU A 187 -26.55 -10.85 -1.57
C LEU A 187 -26.39 -11.85 -0.41
N ASN A 188 -26.53 -11.41 0.85
CA ASN A 188 -26.36 -12.23 2.05
C ASN A 188 -25.03 -13.00 2.12
N GLN A 189 -23.96 -12.43 1.55
CA GLN A 189 -22.64 -13.09 1.51
C GLN A 189 -21.81 -12.84 2.80
N GLY A 190 -22.26 -11.96 3.70
CA GLY A 190 -21.59 -11.71 4.98
C GLY A 190 -20.09 -11.43 4.82
N ALA A 191 -19.25 -12.24 5.49
CA ALA A 191 -17.79 -12.08 5.43
C ALA A 191 -17.21 -12.24 4.01
N ALA A 192 -17.74 -13.18 3.20
CA ALA A 192 -17.33 -13.32 1.81
C ALA A 192 -17.66 -12.06 1.00
N GLY A 193 -18.81 -11.41 1.26
CA GLY A 193 -19.24 -10.20 0.60
C GLY A 193 -18.27 -9.04 0.81
N ALA A 194 -17.81 -8.81 2.04
CA ALA A 194 -16.79 -7.80 2.37
C ALA A 194 -15.48 -8.04 1.60
N ALA A 195 -14.99 -9.30 1.57
CA ALA A 195 -13.79 -9.65 0.82
C ALA A 195 -13.98 -9.44 -0.70
N MET A 196 -15.16 -9.81 -1.24
CA MET A 196 -15.48 -9.60 -2.66
C MET A 196 -15.47 -8.11 -3.03
N ALA A 197 -16.05 -7.25 -2.22
CA ALA A 197 -16.06 -5.80 -2.46
C ALA A 197 -14.64 -5.22 -2.44
N THR A 198 -13.81 -5.67 -1.48
CA THR A 198 -12.39 -5.29 -1.40
C THR A 198 -11.62 -5.70 -2.66
N VAL A 199 -11.79 -6.94 -3.12
CA VAL A 199 -11.13 -7.44 -4.33
C VAL A 199 -11.62 -6.69 -5.57
N LEU A 200 -12.92 -6.47 -5.70
CA LEU A 200 -13.49 -5.71 -6.82
C LEU A 200 -12.97 -4.27 -6.86
N GLY A 201 -12.87 -3.61 -5.71
CA GLY A 201 -12.29 -2.27 -5.60
C GLY A 201 -10.85 -2.23 -6.09
N ASN A 202 -10.02 -3.21 -5.69
CA ASN A 202 -8.64 -3.31 -6.17
C ASN A 202 -8.57 -3.58 -7.68
N ILE A 203 -9.39 -4.49 -8.23
CA ILE A 203 -9.41 -4.79 -9.67
C ILE A 203 -9.75 -3.53 -10.49
N ILE A 204 -10.74 -2.74 -10.06
CA ILE A 204 -11.11 -1.50 -10.76
C ILE A 204 -10.02 -0.43 -10.63
N ALA A 205 -9.38 -0.34 -9.47
CA ALA A 205 -8.20 0.51 -9.31
C ALA A 205 -7.06 0.09 -10.24
N ASP A 206 -6.80 -1.21 -10.38
CA ASP A 206 -5.76 -1.76 -11.25
C ASP A 206 -6.01 -1.42 -12.72
N ILE A 207 -7.26 -1.57 -13.18
CA ILE A 207 -7.65 -1.18 -14.54
C ILE A 207 -7.37 0.30 -14.78
N TYR A 208 -7.72 1.15 -13.82
CA TYR A 208 -7.43 2.57 -13.90
C TYR A 208 -5.91 2.85 -13.89
N TYR A 209 -5.14 2.18 -13.05
CA TYR A 209 -3.69 2.37 -13.00
C TYR A 209 -3.02 1.96 -14.31
N VAL A 210 -3.38 0.82 -14.89
CA VAL A 210 -2.89 0.39 -16.20
C VAL A 210 -3.26 1.42 -17.28
N TYR A 211 -4.51 1.88 -17.29
CA TYR A 211 -4.94 2.95 -18.19
C TYR A 211 -4.09 4.22 -18.01
N ALA A 212 -3.84 4.64 -16.76
CA ALA A 212 -3.05 5.82 -16.46
C ALA A 212 -1.59 5.68 -16.93
N VAL A 213 -0.96 4.51 -16.70
CA VAL A 213 0.39 4.24 -17.21
C VAL A 213 0.41 4.26 -18.75
N MET A 214 -0.57 3.65 -19.42
CA MET A 214 -0.60 3.58 -20.89
C MET A 214 -0.90 4.92 -21.58
N LYS A 215 -1.77 5.76 -20.99
CA LYS A 215 -2.29 6.97 -21.62
C LYS A 215 -1.69 8.26 -21.10
N LYS A 216 -1.28 8.30 -19.82
CA LYS A 216 -0.78 9.53 -19.18
C LYS A 216 0.73 9.54 -19.01
N SER A 217 1.37 8.37 -18.86
CA SER A 217 2.82 8.26 -18.82
C SER A 217 3.42 8.49 -20.21
N LYS A 218 4.54 9.22 -20.26
CA LYS A 218 5.29 9.48 -21.48
C LYS A 218 6.57 8.66 -21.59
N ARG A 219 7.08 8.22 -20.45
CA ARG A 219 8.40 7.58 -20.33
C ARG A 219 8.33 6.15 -19.86
N LEU A 220 7.16 5.68 -19.40
CA LEU A 220 6.97 4.34 -18.86
C LEU A 220 6.03 3.53 -19.75
N THR A 221 6.04 2.21 -19.60
CA THR A 221 5.21 1.32 -20.41
C THR A 221 4.88 0.03 -19.65
N CYS A 222 3.70 -0.51 -19.92
CA CYS A 222 3.28 -1.83 -19.47
C CYS A 222 3.59 -2.94 -20.51
N SER A 223 4.18 -2.60 -21.67
CA SER A 223 4.37 -3.56 -22.74
C SER A 223 5.31 -4.69 -22.36
N PRO A 224 4.91 -5.97 -22.51
CA PRO A 224 5.73 -7.13 -22.17
C PRO A 224 7.01 -7.24 -23.00
N SER A 225 7.06 -6.61 -24.18
CA SER A 225 8.26 -6.60 -25.02
C SER A 225 9.46 -5.91 -24.37
N HIS A 226 9.22 -5.09 -23.33
CA HIS A 226 10.26 -4.35 -22.60
C HIS A 226 10.68 -5.02 -21.28
N MET A 227 10.24 -6.24 -20.95
CA MET A 227 10.51 -6.89 -19.66
C MET A 227 12.00 -7.25 -19.42
N LYS A 228 12.86 -7.18 -20.43
CA LYS A 228 14.26 -7.59 -20.29
C LYS A 228 15.05 -6.58 -19.47
N VAL A 229 15.35 -6.94 -18.23
CA VAL A 229 16.19 -6.17 -17.29
C VAL A 229 17.44 -6.96 -16.93
N THR A 230 18.51 -6.26 -16.56
CA THR A 230 19.76 -6.89 -16.10
C THR A 230 19.62 -7.37 -14.64
N GLY A 231 20.36 -8.42 -14.27
CA GLY A 231 20.39 -8.92 -12.88
C GLY A 231 20.77 -7.83 -11.87
N ARG A 232 21.60 -6.87 -12.25
CA ARG A 232 21.92 -5.71 -11.41
C ARG A 232 20.67 -4.87 -11.07
N ARG A 233 19.77 -4.68 -12.03
CA ARG A 233 18.51 -3.93 -11.80
C ARG A 233 17.57 -4.68 -10.87
N ILE A 234 17.47 -5.99 -11.04
CA ILE A 234 16.67 -6.82 -10.12
C ILE A 234 17.22 -6.68 -8.70
N ARG A 235 18.53 -6.76 -8.53
CA ARG A 235 19.18 -6.55 -7.24
C ARG A 235 18.85 -5.15 -6.66
N ASP A 236 18.96 -4.09 -7.47
CA ASP A 236 18.67 -2.72 -7.05
C ASP A 236 17.22 -2.56 -6.54
N ILE A 237 16.25 -3.23 -7.20
CA ILE A 237 14.83 -3.25 -6.80
C ILE A 237 14.68 -3.98 -5.46
N LEU A 238 15.24 -5.19 -5.35
CA LEU A 238 15.08 -6.02 -4.15
C LEU A 238 15.79 -5.44 -2.93
N MET A 239 16.97 -4.81 -3.09
CA MET A 239 17.70 -4.17 -1.99
C MET A 239 16.96 -3.03 -1.31
N ILE A 240 15.99 -2.42 -1.98
CA ILE A 240 15.14 -1.38 -1.41
C ILE A 240 13.78 -1.95 -1.03
N GLY A 241 13.19 -2.76 -1.91
CA GLY A 241 11.85 -3.29 -1.72
C GLY A 241 11.74 -4.29 -0.55
N ILE A 242 12.71 -5.18 -0.39
CA ILE A 242 12.69 -6.16 0.72
C ILE A 242 12.77 -5.49 2.09
N PRO A 243 13.71 -4.57 2.38
CA PRO A 243 13.73 -3.86 3.66
C PRO A 243 12.45 -3.06 3.92
N ALA A 244 11.87 -2.41 2.90
CA ALA A 244 10.62 -1.68 3.04
C ALA A 244 9.45 -2.63 3.39
N SER A 245 9.38 -3.78 2.74
CA SER A 245 8.39 -4.84 3.03
C SER A 245 8.53 -5.39 4.46
N ILE A 246 9.75 -5.69 4.89
CA ILE A 246 10.01 -6.18 6.26
C ILE A 246 9.54 -5.17 7.30
N THR A 247 9.70 -3.88 7.06
CA THR A 247 9.23 -2.84 8.00
C THR A 247 7.72 -2.95 8.26
N ASN A 248 6.92 -3.16 7.22
CA ASN A 248 5.47 -3.33 7.34
C ASN A 248 5.10 -4.62 8.12
N ILE A 249 5.83 -5.70 7.86
CA ILE A 249 5.63 -6.98 8.58
C ILE A 249 5.99 -6.83 10.06
N MET A 250 7.09 -6.16 10.36
CA MET A 250 7.54 -5.94 11.74
C MET A 250 6.59 -5.07 12.55
N GLN A 251 5.94 -4.08 11.93
CA GLN A 251 4.90 -3.29 12.61
C GLN A 251 3.72 -4.17 13.04
N THR A 252 3.26 -5.08 12.18
CA THR A 252 2.20 -6.03 12.52
C THR A 252 2.63 -6.95 13.69
N PHE A 253 3.85 -7.46 13.62
CA PHE A 253 4.41 -8.31 14.67
C PHE A 253 4.52 -7.58 16.02
N MET A 254 5.00 -6.34 16.01
CA MET A 254 5.08 -5.48 17.18
C MET A 254 3.70 -5.28 17.83
N MET A 255 2.66 -5.06 17.02
CA MET A 255 1.30 -4.89 17.54
C MET A 255 0.79 -6.16 18.24
N VAL A 256 1.00 -7.32 17.63
CA VAL A 256 0.61 -8.62 18.22
C VAL A 256 1.36 -8.87 19.54
N MET A 257 2.66 -8.65 19.57
CA MET A 257 3.45 -8.80 20.79
C MET A 257 3.00 -7.85 21.89
N THR A 258 2.78 -6.58 21.57
CA THR A 258 2.30 -5.58 22.53
C THR A 258 0.97 -6.01 23.14
N ASN A 259 0.02 -6.48 22.33
CA ASN A 259 -1.26 -6.96 22.81
C ASN A 259 -1.11 -8.17 23.74
N ASN A 260 -0.26 -9.14 23.39
CA ASN A 260 -0.02 -10.32 24.20
C ASN A 260 0.62 -9.96 25.57
N PHE A 261 1.56 -9.04 25.61
CA PHE A 261 2.13 -8.54 26.86
C PHE A 261 1.08 -7.83 27.72
N LEU A 262 0.23 -7.01 27.13
CA LEU A 262 -0.78 -6.26 27.88
C LEU A 262 -1.90 -7.14 28.42
N LEU A 263 -2.20 -8.26 27.78
CA LEU A 263 -3.20 -9.22 28.29
C LEU A 263 -2.89 -9.70 29.71
N THR A 264 -1.60 -9.80 30.09
CA THR A 264 -1.18 -10.17 31.45
C THR A 264 -1.58 -9.14 32.53
N TYR A 265 -1.82 -7.89 32.12
CA TYR A 265 -2.22 -6.77 33.00
C TYR A 265 -3.73 -6.47 32.97
N GLY A 266 -4.51 -7.26 32.23
CA GLY A 266 -5.96 -7.16 32.14
C GLY A 266 -6.45 -6.59 30.80
N THR A 267 -7.67 -6.95 30.46
CA THR A 267 -8.33 -6.57 29.17
C THR A 267 -8.51 -5.06 29.01
N ASP A 268 -8.69 -4.33 30.13
CA ASP A 268 -8.84 -2.86 30.13
C ASP A 268 -7.58 -2.16 29.60
N LYS A 269 -6.40 -2.71 29.91
CA LYS A 269 -5.11 -2.17 29.45
C LYS A 269 -4.94 -2.39 27.95
N VAL A 270 -5.38 -3.54 27.45
CA VAL A 270 -5.40 -3.86 26.01
C VAL A 270 -6.34 -2.89 25.29
N ALA A 271 -7.53 -2.64 25.81
CA ALA A 271 -8.49 -1.70 25.23
C ALA A 271 -7.94 -0.26 25.17
N ALA A 272 -7.36 0.22 26.28
CA ALA A 272 -6.74 1.54 26.35
C ALA A 272 -5.60 1.69 25.32
N MET A 273 -4.71 0.68 25.22
CA MET A 273 -3.64 0.65 24.23
C MET A 273 -4.19 0.60 22.81
N GLY A 274 -5.25 -0.16 22.57
CA GLY A 274 -5.91 -0.21 21.27
C GLY A 274 -6.37 1.16 20.78
N ILE A 275 -6.94 1.99 21.66
CA ILE A 275 -7.33 3.38 21.36
C ILE A 275 -6.09 4.23 21.05
N ALA A 276 -5.06 4.15 21.90
CA ALA A 276 -3.81 4.88 21.71
C ALA A 276 -3.13 4.52 20.37
N LEU A 277 -3.11 3.22 20.01
CA LEU A 277 -2.56 2.74 18.74
C LEU A 277 -3.36 3.25 17.53
N LYS A 278 -4.70 3.32 17.60
CA LYS A 278 -5.52 3.91 16.53
C LYS A 278 -5.21 5.38 16.30
N VAL A 279 -5.07 6.16 17.36
CA VAL A 279 -4.67 7.58 17.26
C VAL A 279 -3.27 7.71 16.70
N ASN A 280 -2.34 6.83 17.12
CA ASN A 280 -0.98 6.80 16.60
C ASN A 280 -0.95 6.43 15.10
N MET A 281 -1.80 5.51 14.66
CA MET A 281 -1.90 5.08 13.27
C MET A 281 -2.24 6.25 12.33
N ILE A 282 -3.15 7.14 12.71
CA ILE A 282 -3.50 8.33 11.89
C ILE A 282 -2.27 9.21 11.68
N THR A 283 -1.53 9.50 12.74
CA THR A 283 -0.29 10.30 12.64
C THR A 283 0.77 9.61 11.80
N ALA A 284 0.98 8.31 12.03
CA ALA A 284 1.93 7.52 11.27
C ALA A 284 1.61 7.51 9.78
N LEU A 285 0.33 7.34 9.40
CA LEU A 285 -0.10 7.37 8.01
C LEU A 285 0.19 8.72 7.33
N VAL A 286 -0.02 9.84 8.03
CA VAL A 286 0.29 11.16 7.48
C VAL A 286 1.80 11.33 7.25
N LEU A 287 2.63 11.00 8.25
CA LEU A 287 4.09 11.09 8.13
C LEU A 287 4.63 10.16 7.05
N VAL A 288 4.22 8.90 7.04
CA VAL A 288 4.60 7.91 6.02
C VAL A 288 4.15 8.36 4.62
N GLY A 289 2.96 8.96 4.52
CA GLY A 289 2.44 9.52 3.27
C GLY A 289 3.32 10.62 2.70
N PHE A 290 3.81 11.53 3.54
CA PHE A 290 4.76 12.55 3.14
C PHE A 290 6.13 11.97 2.74
N ALA A 291 6.67 11.02 3.51
CA ALA A 291 7.94 10.35 3.20
C ALA A 291 7.87 9.61 1.85
N PHE A 292 6.85 8.78 1.63
CA PHE A 292 6.69 8.03 0.38
C PHE A 292 6.34 8.94 -0.81
N GLY A 293 5.59 10.02 -0.57
CA GLY A 293 5.30 11.02 -1.60
C GLY A 293 6.55 11.78 -2.05
N GLY A 294 7.48 12.05 -1.13
CA GLY A 294 8.77 12.68 -1.41
C GLY A 294 9.81 11.78 -2.07
N GLN A 295 9.66 10.45 -1.95
CA GLN A 295 10.64 9.47 -2.44
C GLN A 295 11.02 9.64 -3.93
N PRO A 296 10.09 9.85 -4.88
CA PRO A 296 10.44 10.05 -6.28
C PRO A 296 11.31 11.28 -6.51
N LEU A 297 11.08 12.36 -5.75
CA LEU A 297 11.87 13.59 -5.85
C LEU A 297 13.32 13.39 -5.38
N VAL A 298 13.51 12.63 -4.31
CA VAL A 298 14.83 12.21 -3.80
C VAL A 298 15.52 11.32 -4.82
N GLY A 299 14.85 10.24 -5.29
CA GLY A 299 15.40 9.28 -6.24
C GLY A 299 15.84 9.93 -7.55
N TYR A 300 15.02 10.82 -8.09
CA TYR A 300 15.35 11.56 -9.31
C TYR A 300 16.62 12.44 -9.15
N ASN A 301 16.68 13.26 -8.11
CA ASN A 301 17.82 14.17 -7.90
C ASN A 301 19.11 13.42 -7.52
N TYR A 302 18.98 12.26 -6.86
CA TYR A 302 20.11 11.35 -6.63
C TYR A 302 20.65 10.81 -7.97
N GLY A 303 19.79 10.32 -8.84
CA GLY A 303 20.16 9.84 -10.18
C GLY A 303 20.76 10.94 -11.06
N ALA A 304 20.21 12.14 -11.00
CA ALA A 304 20.70 13.32 -11.70
C ALA A 304 22.04 13.86 -11.15
N LYS A 305 22.56 13.28 -10.07
CA LYS A 305 23.77 13.77 -9.36
C LYS A 305 23.67 15.24 -8.94
N ASN A 306 22.45 15.75 -8.70
CA ASN A 306 22.24 17.12 -8.25
C ASN A 306 22.32 17.19 -6.72
N GLU A 307 23.53 17.11 -6.19
CA GLU A 307 23.75 17.05 -4.73
C GLU A 307 23.20 18.25 -3.98
N LYS A 308 23.34 19.46 -4.54
CA LYS A 308 22.83 20.68 -3.90
C LYS A 308 21.32 20.62 -3.71
N ARG A 309 20.59 20.22 -4.77
CA ARG A 309 19.14 20.11 -4.70
C ARG A 309 18.70 18.92 -3.84
N LEU A 310 19.41 17.81 -3.90
CA LEU A 310 19.17 16.64 -3.06
C LEU A 310 19.27 16.98 -1.57
N LYS A 311 20.37 17.66 -1.16
CA LYS A 311 20.53 18.14 0.22
C LYS A 311 19.39 19.05 0.67
N ASN A 312 18.95 19.96 -0.20
CA ASN A 312 17.83 20.86 0.10
C ASN A 312 16.51 20.10 0.25
N ILE A 313 16.25 19.07 -0.58
CA ILE A 313 15.06 18.21 -0.48
C ILE A 313 15.07 17.45 0.84
N LEU A 314 16.18 16.79 1.18
CA LEU A 314 16.31 16.03 2.42
C LEU A 314 16.18 16.94 3.65
N LYS A 315 16.83 18.11 3.64
CA LYS A 315 16.70 19.10 4.72
C LYS A 315 15.26 19.57 4.90
N PHE A 316 14.57 19.87 3.79
CA PHE A 316 13.16 20.29 3.83
C PHE A 316 12.27 19.17 4.36
N ALA A 317 12.40 17.94 3.82
CA ALA A 317 11.62 16.78 4.26
C ALA A 317 11.80 16.53 5.75
N TYR A 318 13.05 16.50 6.23
CA TYR A 318 13.38 16.28 7.63
C TYR A 318 12.77 17.35 8.55
N LEU A 319 12.97 18.63 8.24
CA LEU A 319 12.43 19.74 9.05
C LEU A 319 10.90 19.76 9.03
N PHE A 320 10.30 19.48 7.88
CA PHE A 320 8.86 19.47 7.71
C PHE A 320 8.21 18.31 8.50
N GLU A 321 8.76 17.10 8.42
CA GLU A 321 8.25 15.94 9.15
C GLU A 321 8.49 16.06 10.66
N MET A 322 9.63 16.62 11.09
CA MET A 322 9.84 16.96 12.50
C MET A 322 8.81 17.98 13.01
N GLY A 323 8.54 19.03 12.23
CA GLY A 323 7.53 20.03 12.56
C GLY A 323 6.13 19.41 12.69
N LEU A 324 5.76 18.53 11.76
CA LEU A 324 4.50 17.78 11.83
C LEU A 324 4.45 16.86 13.05
N GLY A 325 5.53 16.13 13.34
CA GLY A 325 5.62 15.26 14.51
C GLY A 325 5.43 16.02 15.82
N LEU A 326 6.08 17.18 15.95
CA LEU A 326 5.91 18.09 17.10
C LEU A 326 4.47 18.59 17.20
N LEU A 327 3.87 19.03 16.09
CA LEU A 327 2.48 19.48 16.05
C LEU A 327 1.53 18.39 16.54
N PHE A 328 1.67 17.16 16.02
CA PHE A 328 0.85 16.04 16.47
C PHE A 328 1.08 15.66 17.93
N THR A 329 2.30 15.83 18.45
CA THR A 329 2.59 15.60 19.88
C THR A 329 1.85 16.62 20.75
N ILE A 330 1.89 17.91 20.37
CA ILE A 330 1.19 18.97 21.11
C ILE A 330 -0.32 18.79 21.04
N LEU A 331 -0.89 18.36 19.89
CA LEU A 331 -2.33 18.15 19.76
C LEU A 331 -2.84 16.93 20.56
N ARG A 332 -1.93 16.08 21.05
CA ARG A 332 -2.26 14.87 21.85
C ARG A 332 -2.06 15.05 23.35
N SER A 333 -1.27 16.07 23.74
CA SER A 333 -1.08 16.45 25.15
C SER A 333 -2.28 17.25 25.66
#